data_3948dfc5979ec6f486fb414729d5ae94
#
_entry.id   3948dfc5979ec6f486fb414729d5ae94
#
_cell.length_a   1.000
_cell.length_b   1.000
_cell.length_c   1.000
_cell.angle_alpha   90.00
_cell.angle_beta   90.00
_cell.angle_gamma   90.00
#
_symmetry.space_group_name_H-M   'P 1'
#
loop_
_entity.id
_entity.type
_entity.pdbx_description
1 polymer ?
#
loop_
_entity_poly.entity_id
_entity_poly.type
_entity_poly.pdbx_seq_one_letter_code
_entity_poly.pdbx_strand_id
1 'polypeptide(L)'
;VPGYDNDLNFIELGKGDAVWEAAKQAIRQWRMFPAPWTFITPSDAPIQPGTTVAMSARVWGIWWLNSCRIVYTMDEPGRFGFAYGTLPGHVERGEEIFMVERTADDTVRYVIKAFSKPRLWLARLAYPVARAHQKKFVRDSKAAMLQFVQQQVK
;
A
#
# COMPACT_ATOMS: atom_id res chain seq x y z
N VAL A 1 12.33 12.89 -1.43
CA VAL A 1 13.65 12.44 -0.94
C VAL A 1 14.60 12.41 -2.12
N PRO A 2 15.74 13.14 -2.07
CA PRO A 2 16.67 13.14 -3.18
C PRO A 2 17.20 11.74 -3.51
N GLY A 3 17.29 11.43 -4.81
CA GLY A 3 17.78 10.12 -5.28
C GLY A 3 16.74 8.99 -5.22
N TYR A 4 15.52 9.28 -4.76
CA TYR A 4 14.39 8.34 -4.74
C TYR A 4 13.30 8.81 -5.67
N ASP A 5 12.58 7.85 -6.25
CA ASP A 5 11.33 8.16 -6.90
C ASP A 5 10.27 8.42 -5.83
N ASN A 6 9.59 9.55 -5.96
CA ASN A 6 8.57 9.98 -4.99
C ASN A 6 7.21 9.96 -5.69
N ASP A 7 6.35 9.03 -5.29
CA ASP A 7 5.01 8.89 -5.85
C ASP A 7 3.97 9.19 -4.78
N LEU A 8 3.01 10.03 -5.15
CA LEU A 8 1.82 10.32 -4.34
C LEU A 8 0.58 10.03 -5.16
N ASN A 9 -0.26 9.12 -4.68
CA ASN A 9 -1.51 8.74 -5.32
C ASN A 9 -2.63 8.71 -4.30
N PHE A 10 -3.85 9.04 -4.74
CA PHE A 10 -5.01 8.95 -3.87
C PHE A 10 -6.29 8.70 -4.67
N ILE A 11 -7.33 8.23 -3.97
CA ILE A 11 -8.68 8.09 -4.50
C ILE A 11 -9.68 8.45 -3.39
N GLU A 12 -10.76 9.13 -3.76
CA GLU A 12 -11.87 9.37 -2.84
C GLU A 12 -12.68 8.07 -2.66
N LEU A 13 -12.96 7.73 -1.40
CA LEU A 13 -13.75 6.55 -1.05
C LEU A 13 -15.20 6.87 -0.74
N GLY A 14 -15.51 8.11 -0.44
CA GLY A 14 -16.84 8.58 -0.08
C GLY A 14 -16.77 9.59 1.06
N LYS A 15 -17.87 9.74 1.79
CA LYS A 15 -18.00 10.71 2.89
C LYS A 15 -18.69 10.06 4.09
N GLY A 16 -18.37 10.56 5.27
CA GLY A 16 -19.08 10.26 6.49
C GLY A 16 -18.47 9.15 7.35
N ASP A 17 -19.08 8.92 8.51
CA ASP A 17 -18.55 8.01 9.52
C ASP A 17 -18.50 6.55 9.04
N ALA A 18 -19.55 6.10 8.36
CA ALA A 18 -19.58 4.70 7.88
C ALA A 18 -18.45 4.43 6.88
N VAL A 19 -18.18 5.38 5.98
CA VAL A 19 -17.07 5.27 5.03
C VAL A 19 -15.74 5.31 5.75
N TRP A 20 -15.59 6.18 6.74
CA TRP A 20 -14.37 6.29 7.54
C TRP A 20 -14.05 4.98 8.27
N GLU A 21 -15.04 4.38 8.94
CA GLU A 21 -14.84 3.11 9.64
C GLU A 21 -14.53 1.96 8.68
N ALA A 22 -15.22 1.91 7.54
CA ALA A 22 -14.94 0.89 6.52
C ALA A 22 -13.54 1.06 5.93
N ALA A 23 -13.09 2.29 5.71
CA ALA A 23 -11.76 2.57 5.19
C ALA A 23 -10.66 2.12 6.16
N LYS A 24 -10.85 2.38 7.46
CA LYS A 24 -9.91 1.88 8.49
C LYS A 24 -9.87 0.35 8.53
N GLN A 25 -11.02 -0.29 8.43
CA GLN A 25 -11.07 -1.77 8.38
C GLN A 25 -10.35 -2.31 7.15
N ALA A 26 -10.48 -1.64 6.01
CA ALA A 26 -9.76 -2.03 4.80
C ALA A 26 -8.24 -2.04 5.03
N ILE A 27 -7.71 -1.01 5.70
CA ILE A 27 -6.28 -0.96 6.07
C ILE A 27 -5.93 -2.12 7.00
N ARG A 28 -6.72 -2.35 8.07
CA ARG A 28 -6.45 -3.41 9.05
C ARG A 28 -6.43 -4.80 8.42
N GLN A 29 -7.23 -5.01 7.38
CA GLN A 29 -7.37 -6.29 6.69
C GLN A 29 -6.50 -6.42 5.44
N TRP A 30 -5.58 -5.48 5.21
CA TRP A 30 -4.67 -5.49 4.06
C TRP A 30 -5.39 -5.52 2.71
N ARG A 31 -6.57 -4.89 2.63
CA ARG A 31 -7.39 -4.89 1.41
C ARG A 31 -6.81 -4.07 0.26
N MET A 32 -5.77 -3.28 0.55
CA MET A 32 -5.06 -2.53 -0.47
C MET A 32 -4.20 -3.41 -1.38
N PHE A 33 -4.00 -4.69 -1.05
CA PHE A 33 -3.25 -5.61 -1.90
C PHE A 33 -4.23 -6.35 -2.81
N PRO A 34 -4.22 -6.04 -4.13
CA PRO A 34 -5.25 -6.54 -5.05
C PRO A 34 -5.01 -8.00 -5.44
N ALA A 35 -5.91 -8.87 -4.98
CA ALA A 35 -5.95 -10.26 -5.47
C ALA A 35 -6.46 -10.27 -6.92
N PRO A 36 -6.11 -11.28 -7.72
CA PRO A 36 -5.33 -12.47 -7.36
C PRO A 36 -3.82 -12.37 -7.62
N TRP A 37 -3.30 -11.19 -7.99
CA TRP A 37 -1.90 -11.09 -8.38
C TRP A 37 -0.96 -10.57 -7.29
N THR A 38 -1.51 -10.07 -6.16
CA THR A 38 -0.70 -9.72 -4.99
C THR A 38 -1.32 -10.29 -3.72
N PHE A 39 -0.46 -10.62 -2.74
CA PHE A 39 -0.87 -11.13 -1.45
C PHE A 39 0.07 -10.65 -0.37
N ILE A 40 -0.46 -10.49 0.85
CA ILE A 40 0.31 -10.28 2.07
C ILE A 40 0.27 -11.55 2.91
N THR A 41 1.41 -11.94 3.44
CA THR A 41 1.55 -13.11 4.31
C THR A 41 2.28 -12.70 5.60
N PRO A 42 1.75 -12.96 6.78
CA PRO A 42 0.42 -13.53 7.03
C PRO A 42 -0.70 -12.53 6.72
N SER A 43 -1.82 -13.02 6.24
CA SER A 43 -2.95 -12.17 5.80
C SER A 43 -3.64 -11.44 6.95
N ASP A 44 -3.42 -11.89 8.18
CA ASP A 44 -3.97 -11.29 9.40
C ASP A 44 -2.91 -10.54 10.22
N ALA A 45 -1.78 -10.18 9.60
CA ALA A 45 -0.70 -9.49 10.29
C ALA A 45 -1.23 -8.20 10.94
N PRO A 46 -0.91 -7.95 12.23
CA PRO A 46 -1.39 -6.76 12.91
C PRO A 46 -0.69 -5.49 12.37
N ILE A 47 -1.44 -4.40 12.29
CA ILE A 47 -0.89 -3.11 11.88
C ILE A 47 -0.22 -2.48 13.10
N GLN A 48 1.02 -2.88 13.34
CA GLN A 48 1.82 -2.45 14.50
C GLN A 48 3.27 -2.25 14.07
N PRO A 49 3.99 -1.29 14.66
CA PRO A 49 5.43 -1.15 14.40
C PRO A 49 6.17 -2.46 14.72
N GLY A 50 7.08 -2.83 13.84
CA GLY A 50 7.86 -4.07 13.97
C GLY A 50 7.25 -5.29 13.31
N THR A 51 5.98 -5.25 12.89
CA THR A 51 5.36 -6.35 12.17
C THR A 51 6.06 -6.57 10.83
N THR A 52 6.52 -7.80 10.59
CA THR A 52 7.16 -8.20 9.33
C THR A 52 6.16 -8.97 8.49
N VAL A 53 6.06 -8.60 7.22
CA VAL A 53 5.19 -9.25 6.26
C VAL A 53 5.97 -9.59 5.00
N ALA A 54 5.50 -10.60 4.28
CA ALA A 54 5.96 -10.90 2.94
C ALA A 54 4.88 -10.48 1.94
N MET A 55 5.25 -9.63 1.01
CA MET A 55 4.39 -9.26 -0.10
C MET A 55 4.76 -10.12 -1.30
N SER A 56 3.79 -10.85 -1.84
CA SER A 56 3.96 -11.66 -3.03
C SER A 56 3.26 -11.00 -4.20
N ALA A 57 3.92 -10.92 -5.33
CA ALA A 57 3.35 -10.38 -6.55
C ALA A 57 3.66 -11.29 -7.73
N ARG A 58 2.66 -11.55 -8.57
CA ARG A 58 2.84 -12.35 -9.78
C ARG A 58 3.11 -11.44 -10.97
N VAL A 59 4.30 -11.60 -11.54
CA VAL A 59 4.77 -10.83 -12.69
C VAL A 59 5.27 -11.82 -13.75
N TRP A 60 4.68 -11.79 -14.93
CA TRP A 60 5.01 -12.72 -16.04
C TRP A 60 4.89 -14.18 -15.62
N GLY A 61 3.83 -14.51 -14.85
CA GLY A 61 3.60 -15.87 -14.39
C GLY A 61 4.52 -16.36 -13.27
N ILE A 62 5.43 -15.51 -12.79
CA ILE A 62 6.38 -15.85 -11.72
C ILE A 62 5.99 -15.08 -10.46
N TRP A 63 5.96 -15.78 -9.32
CA TRP A 63 5.73 -15.16 -8.03
C TRP A 63 7.03 -14.60 -7.46
N TRP A 64 7.00 -13.30 -7.15
CA TRP A 64 8.11 -12.60 -6.51
C TRP A 64 7.73 -12.29 -5.07
N LEU A 65 8.65 -12.57 -4.15
CA LEU A 65 8.45 -12.38 -2.72
C LEU A 65 9.33 -11.23 -2.24
N ASN A 66 8.71 -10.27 -1.54
CA ASN A 66 9.42 -9.14 -0.96
C ASN A 66 9.06 -9.04 0.52
N SER A 67 10.09 -8.92 1.36
CA SER A 67 9.90 -8.79 2.81
C SER A 67 9.95 -7.34 3.22
N CYS A 68 8.97 -6.93 4.02
CA CYS A 68 8.86 -5.57 4.52
C CYS A 68 8.50 -5.58 6.01
N ARG A 69 8.83 -4.50 6.70
CA ARG A 69 8.51 -4.33 8.12
C ARG A 69 7.79 -3.01 8.31
N ILE A 70 6.73 -3.03 9.11
CA ILE A 70 6.04 -1.81 9.52
C ILE A 70 6.97 -0.98 10.39
N VAL A 71 7.25 0.25 9.97
CA VAL A 71 8.19 1.15 10.64
C VAL A 71 7.46 2.02 11.65
N TYR A 72 6.31 2.57 11.23
CA TYR A 72 5.46 3.37 12.11
C TYR A 72 4.00 3.27 11.67
N THR A 73 3.11 3.62 12.58
CA THR A 73 1.67 3.64 12.34
C THR A 73 1.10 5.03 12.64
N MET A 74 -0.05 5.31 12.05
CA MET A 74 -0.82 6.51 12.30
C MET A 74 -2.21 6.10 12.76
N ASP A 75 -2.66 6.61 13.89
CA ASP A 75 -4.01 6.41 14.40
C ASP A 75 -4.47 7.72 15.02
N GLU A 76 -4.87 8.63 14.15
CA GLU A 76 -5.26 10.00 14.50
C GLU A 76 -6.72 10.22 14.08
N PRO A 77 -7.39 11.27 14.62
CA PRO A 77 -8.79 11.52 14.24
C PRO A 77 -9.04 11.69 12.75
N GLY A 78 -8.07 12.15 11.98
CA GLY A 78 -8.20 12.35 10.55
C GLY A 78 -7.29 11.49 9.69
N ARG A 79 -6.48 10.60 10.29
CA ARG A 79 -5.56 9.72 9.53
C ARG A 79 -5.40 8.39 10.22
N PHE A 80 -5.43 7.34 9.42
CA PHE A 80 -5.18 5.98 9.89
C PHE A 80 -4.40 5.21 8.84
N GLY A 81 -3.32 4.56 9.25
CA GLY A 81 -2.52 3.77 8.34
C GLY A 81 -1.14 3.45 8.88
N PHE A 82 -0.23 3.13 7.99
CA PHE A 82 1.11 2.72 8.37
C PHE A 82 2.10 2.98 7.24
N ALA A 83 3.38 2.98 7.63
CA ALA A 83 4.48 2.91 6.68
C ALA A 83 5.23 1.60 6.87
N TYR A 84 5.57 0.94 5.78
CA TYR A 84 6.49 -0.18 5.85
C TYR A 84 7.73 0.10 5.02
N GLY A 85 8.86 -0.46 5.46
CA GLY A 85 10.13 -0.32 4.80
C GLY A 85 10.65 -1.66 4.30
N THR A 86 11.55 -1.60 3.34
CA THR A 86 12.17 -2.78 2.75
C THR A 86 13.18 -3.42 3.71
N LEU A 87 13.22 -4.75 3.72
CA LEU A 87 14.21 -5.54 4.42
C LEU A 87 15.34 -5.96 3.47
N PRO A 88 16.48 -6.44 4.00
CA PRO A 88 17.54 -7.01 3.17
C PRO A 88 17.01 -8.10 2.23
N GLY A 89 17.44 -8.09 0.97
CA GLY A 89 16.94 -9.01 -0.06
C GLY A 89 15.88 -8.44 -0.97
N HIS A 90 15.29 -7.28 -0.62
CA HIS A 90 14.38 -6.59 -1.52
C HIS A 90 15.16 -5.94 -2.66
N VAL A 91 14.62 -6.00 -3.89
CA VAL A 91 15.30 -5.44 -5.08
C VAL A 91 15.30 -3.92 -5.11
N GLU A 92 14.42 -3.29 -4.35
CA GLU A 92 14.37 -1.84 -4.18
C GLU A 92 14.63 -1.47 -2.73
N ARG A 93 15.13 -0.28 -2.53
CA ARG A 93 15.23 0.34 -1.22
C ARG A 93 14.16 1.40 -1.14
N GLY A 94 13.35 1.38 -0.09
CA GLY A 94 12.35 2.40 0.03
C GLY A 94 11.36 2.15 1.15
N GLU A 95 10.37 3.02 1.16
CA GLU A 95 9.30 3.04 2.14
C GLU A 95 8.00 3.33 1.41
N GLU A 96 6.94 2.65 1.81
CA GLU A 96 5.59 2.93 1.31
C GLU A 96 4.68 3.25 2.48
N ILE A 97 3.84 4.26 2.29
CA ILE A 97 2.82 4.66 3.24
C ILE A 97 1.46 4.32 2.64
N PHE A 98 0.68 3.55 3.39
CA PHE A 98 -0.72 3.24 3.08
C PHE A 98 -1.58 3.86 4.17
N MET A 99 -2.43 4.80 3.81
CA MET A 99 -3.27 5.45 4.80
C MET A 99 -4.61 5.86 4.23
N VAL A 100 -5.57 6.04 5.11
CA VAL A 100 -6.83 6.71 4.81
C VAL A 100 -6.87 8.03 5.56
N GLU A 101 -7.39 9.06 4.93
CA GLU A 101 -7.52 10.40 5.52
C GLU A 101 -8.97 10.86 5.44
N ARG A 102 -9.35 11.64 6.44
CA ARG A 102 -10.65 12.29 6.48
C ARG A 102 -10.42 13.79 6.48
N THR A 103 -10.95 14.48 5.49
CA THR A 103 -10.77 15.92 5.35
C THR A 103 -11.84 16.69 6.15
N ALA A 104 -11.66 18.02 6.26
CA ALA A 104 -12.57 18.86 7.02
C ALA A 104 -14.01 18.85 6.50
N ASP A 105 -14.21 18.58 5.21
CA ASP A 105 -15.53 18.44 4.60
C ASP A 105 -16.08 17.00 4.64
N ASP A 106 -15.46 16.15 5.47
CA ASP A 106 -15.87 14.77 5.71
C ASP A 106 -15.60 13.79 4.55
N THR A 107 -14.82 14.20 3.57
CA THR A 107 -14.39 13.32 2.48
C THR A 107 -13.32 12.37 2.99
N VAL A 108 -13.47 11.09 2.69
CA VAL A 108 -12.51 10.03 3.04
C VAL A 108 -11.73 9.66 1.79
N ARG A 109 -10.39 9.66 1.90
CA ARG A 109 -9.49 9.31 0.79
C ARG A 109 -8.55 8.20 1.20
N TYR A 110 -8.24 7.32 0.25
CA TYR A 110 -7.14 6.38 0.37
C TYR A 110 -5.92 6.98 -0.30
N VAL A 111 -4.79 6.99 0.40
CA VAL A 111 -3.55 7.62 -0.05
C VAL A 111 -2.42 6.60 -0.03
N ILE A 112 -1.67 6.54 -1.12
CA ILE A 112 -0.44 5.76 -1.22
C ILE A 112 0.70 6.75 -1.48
N LYS A 113 1.73 6.72 -0.63
CA LYS A 113 3.00 7.42 -0.87
C LYS A 113 4.11 6.40 -0.96
N ALA A 114 4.96 6.53 -1.94
CA ALA A 114 6.09 5.63 -2.10
C ALA A 114 7.37 6.41 -2.34
N PHE A 115 8.43 5.98 -1.67
CA PHE A 115 9.79 6.45 -1.89
C PHE A 115 10.63 5.23 -2.21
N SER A 116 11.08 5.06 -3.44
CA SER A 116 11.83 3.89 -3.85
C SER A 116 13.06 4.23 -4.67
N LYS A 117 14.05 3.36 -4.57
CA LYS A 117 15.29 3.45 -5.35
C LYS A 117 15.75 2.02 -5.63
N PRO A 118 16.08 1.67 -6.88
CA PRO A 118 16.64 0.36 -7.19
C PRO A 118 17.92 0.12 -6.38
N ARG A 119 18.00 -1.04 -5.76
CA ARG A 119 19.15 -1.42 -4.92
C ARG A 119 20.27 -2.04 -5.75
N LEU A 120 19.91 -2.81 -6.78
CA LEU A 120 20.85 -3.52 -7.63
C LEU A 120 20.90 -2.90 -9.02
N TRP A 121 22.05 -2.93 -9.67
CA TRP A 121 22.19 -2.42 -11.03
C TRP A 121 21.32 -3.18 -12.05
N LEU A 122 21.09 -4.50 -11.85
CA LEU A 122 20.16 -5.27 -12.67
C LEU A 122 18.73 -4.76 -12.53
N ALA A 123 18.34 -4.35 -11.32
CA ALA A 123 17.03 -3.76 -11.08
C ALA A 123 16.88 -2.44 -11.83
N ARG A 124 17.96 -1.68 -12.01
CA ARG A 124 17.94 -0.46 -12.81
C ARG A 124 17.67 -0.72 -14.29
N LEU A 125 18.21 -1.83 -14.84
CA LEU A 125 17.95 -2.23 -16.22
C LEU A 125 16.50 -2.66 -16.42
N ALA A 126 15.91 -3.32 -15.42
CA ALA A 126 14.52 -3.73 -15.45
C ALA A 126 13.56 -2.63 -14.97
N TYR A 127 14.05 -1.44 -14.68
CA TYR A 127 13.31 -0.35 -14.04
C TYR A 127 12.02 0.04 -14.78
N PRO A 128 12.01 0.18 -16.12
CA PRO A 128 10.76 0.53 -16.82
C PRO A 128 9.64 -0.49 -16.60
N VAL A 129 9.99 -1.79 -16.52
CA VAL A 129 9.03 -2.86 -16.25
C VAL A 129 8.55 -2.79 -14.80
N ALA A 130 9.47 -2.60 -13.86
CA ALA A 130 9.13 -2.43 -12.45
C ALA A 130 8.19 -1.23 -12.24
N ARG A 131 8.46 -0.11 -12.89
CA ARG A 131 7.60 1.07 -12.83
C ARG A 131 6.21 0.79 -13.38
N ALA A 132 6.10 0.06 -14.48
CA ALA A 132 4.81 -0.31 -15.05
C ALA A 132 3.98 -1.14 -14.07
N HIS A 133 4.62 -2.09 -13.36
CA HIS A 133 3.95 -2.91 -12.35
C HIS A 133 3.59 -2.11 -11.10
N GLN A 134 4.42 -1.15 -10.69
CA GLN A 134 4.08 -0.23 -9.60
C GLN A 134 2.83 0.59 -9.93
N LYS A 135 2.73 1.11 -11.16
CA LYS A 135 1.54 1.85 -11.62
C LYS A 135 0.31 0.96 -11.65
N LYS A 136 0.45 -0.29 -12.11
CA LYS A 136 -0.63 -1.28 -12.08
C LYS A 136 -1.07 -1.56 -10.65
N PHE A 137 -0.11 -1.74 -9.73
CA PHE A 137 -0.41 -1.96 -8.32
C PHE A 137 -1.20 -0.79 -7.74
N VAL A 138 -0.76 0.44 -7.96
CA VAL A 138 -1.44 1.63 -7.45
C VAL A 138 -2.88 1.71 -7.96
N ARG A 139 -3.07 1.50 -9.27
CA ARG A 139 -4.40 1.51 -9.89
C ARG A 139 -5.30 0.44 -9.28
N ASP A 140 -4.80 -0.79 -9.19
CA ASP A 140 -5.58 -1.93 -8.71
C ASP A 140 -5.81 -1.86 -7.20
N SER A 141 -4.85 -1.32 -6.45
CA SER A 141 -4.98 -1.08 -5.01
C SER A 141 -6.08 -0.06 -4.71
N LYS A 142 -6.11 1.04 -5.46
CA LYS A 142 -7.17 2.04 -5.32
C LYS A 142 -8.55 1.46 -5.61
N ALA A 143 -8.65 0.67 -6.67
CA ALA A 143 -9.90 0.01 -7.03
C ALA A 143 -10.35 -0.99 -5.97
N ALA A 144 -9.42 -1.78 -5.41
CA ALA A 144 -9.72 -2.75 -4.37
C ALA A 144 -10.24 -2.08 -3.10
N MET A 145 -9.61 -0.99 -2.69
CA MET A 145 -10.03 -0.22 -1.52
C MET A 145 -11.43 0.38 -1.71
N LEU A 146 -11.67 0.98 -2.86
CA LEU A 146 -12.99 1.56 -3.17
C LEU A 146 -14.07 0.48 -3.17
N GLN A 147 -13.81 -0.66 -3.79
CA GLN A 147 -14.76 -1.77 -3.85
C GLN A 147 -15.09 -2.30 -2.45
N PHE A 148 -14.07 -2.50 -1.61
CA PHE A 148 -14.29 -2.97 -0.25
C PHE A 148 -15.19 -2.00 0.54
N VAL A 149 -14.87 -0.70 0.49
CA VAL A 149 -15.64 0.31 1.21
C VAL A 149 -17.09 0.36 0.71
N GLN A 150 -17.30 0.32 -0.61
CA GLN A 150 -18.65 0.33 -1.18
C GLN A 150 -19.47 -0.89 -0.75
N GLN A 151 -18.84 -2.05 -0.62
CA GLN A 151 -19.53 -3.26 -0.14
C GLN A 151 -19.89 -3.18 1.33
N GLN A 152 -19.07 -2.53 2.15
CA GLN A 152 -19.32 -2.41 3.59
C GLN A 152 -20.41 -1.41 3.95
N VAL A 153 -20.60 -0.39 3.14
CA VAL A 153 -21.55 0.71 3.43
C VAL A 153 -22.88 0.58 2.68
N LYS A 154 -23.11 -0.52 2.02
CA LYS A 154 -24.40 -0.81 1.38
C LYS A 154 -25.50 -1.04 2.40
#